data_cf18169269174417a51aeff004dde774
#
_entry.id   cf18169269174417a51aeff004dde774
#
_cell.length_a   1.000
_cell.length_b   1.000
_cell.length_c   1.000
_cell.angle_alpha   90.00
_cell.angle_beta   90.00
_cell.angle_gamma   90.00
#
_symmetry.space_group_name_H-M   'P 1'
#
loop_
_entity.id
_entity.type
_entity.pdbx_description
1 polymer ?
#
loop_
_entity_poly.entity_id
_entity_poly.type
_entity_poly.pdbx_seq_one_letter_code
_entity_poly.pdbx_strand_id
1 'polypeptide(L)'
;DLLLRLLKKYDVDLIEQSTITGAVVENGRCAALITTNNGQERRYEARSFIIATGGVLGEGFAIEPERAWEPIFNIDLPLNPSSPEWSLPEAYPACRQTPGTPRPSHGFALLGPDVDAKLRPLGKDGNPLCGNVFFIGKTLGGYDHAAEKSGNGVALSTALFAAMNA
;
A
#
# COMPACT_ATOMS: atom_id res chain seq x y z
N ASP A 1 4.65 -18.40 17.83
CA ASP A 1 4.16 -17.95 16.54
C ASP A 1 5.13 -18.37 15.44
N LEU A 2 4.61 -18.98 14.35
CA LEU A 2 5.42 -19.50 13.24
C LEU A 2 6.18 -18.38 12.53
N LEU A 3 5.54 -17.23 12.29
CA LEU A 3 6.15 -16.08 11.61
C LEU A 3 7.35 -15.53 12.39
N LEU A 4 7.23 -15.36 13.69
CA LEU A 4 8.33 -14.89 14.53
C LEU A 4 9.52 -15.87 14.53
N ARG A 5 9.25 -17.19 14.46
CA ARG A 5 10.31 -18.20 14.32
C ARG A 5 11.01 -18.11 12.95
N LEU A 6 10.25 -17.84 11.89
CA LEU A 6 10.81 -17.65 10.55
C LEU A 6 11.67 -16.39 10.47
N LEU A 7 11.21 -15.27 11.02
CA LEU A 7 11.99 -14.03 11.07
C LEU A 7 13.32 -14.26 11.76
N LYS A 8 13.32 -14.91 12.95
CA LYS A 8 14.55 -15.27 13.67
C LYS A 8 15.45 -16.23 12.90
N LYS A 9 14.86 -17.23 12.23
CA LYS A 9 15.62 -18.21 11.44
C LYS A 9 16.38 -17.58 10.28
N TYR A 10 15.81 -16.54 9.69
CA TYR A 10 16.38 -15.84 8.53
C TYR A 10 17.06 -14.51 8.88
N ASP A 11 17.32 -14.28 10.17
CA ASP A 11 17.98 -13.08 10.69
C ASP A 11 17.32 -11.77 10.21
N VAL A 12 15.99 -11.74 10.30
CA VAL A 12 15.18 -10.58 9.92
C VAL A 12 14.87 -9.75 11.17
N ASP A 13 15.29 -8.50 11.17
CA ASP A 13 14.96 -7.55 12.22
C ASP A 13 13.50 -7.14 12.17
N LEU A 14 12.82 -7.24 13.30
CA LEU A 14 11.46 -6.74 13.49
C LEU A 14 11.50 -5.43 14.30
N ILE A 15 11.08 -4.34 13.68
CA ILE A 15 11.02 -3.02 14.31
C ILE A 15 9.56 -2.69 14.57
N GLU A 16 9.14 -2.84 15.81
CA GLU A 16 7.76 -2.59 16.24
C GLU A 16 7.54 -1.14 16.62
N GLN A 17 6.26 -0.72 16.69
CA GLN A 17 5.82 0.60 17.14
C GLN A 17 6.46 1.76 16.35
N SER A 18 6.75 1.53 15.08
CA SER A 18 7.35 2.52 14.19
C SER A 18 6.39 2.88 13.06
N THR A 19 6.14 4.15 12.85
CA THR A 19 5.36 4.67 11.74
C THR A 19 6.28 5.28 10.71
N ILE A 20 6.13 4.90 9.43
CA ILE A 20 6.86 5.53 8.34
C ILE A 20 6.21 6.89 8.06
N THR A 21 6.99 7.96 8.13
CA THR A 21 6.52 9.35 7.97
C THR A 21 6.98 9.98 6.65
N GLY A 22 7.87 9.33 5.91
CA GLY A 22 8.33 9.82 4.62
C GLY A 22 9.48 9.04 4.03
N ALA A 23 9.92 9.46 2.86
CA ALA A 23 11.03 8.89 2.12
C ALA A 23 12.00 9.98 1.64
N VAL A 24 13.28 9.65 1.58
CA VAL A 24 14.30 10.48 0.95
C VAL A 24 14.56 9.93 -0.44
N VAL A 25 14.17 10.68 -1.46
CA VAL A 25 14.32 10.28 -2.87
C VAL A 25 15.38 11.16 -3.53
N GLU A 26 16.38 10.52 -4.12
CA GLU A 26 17.51 11.17 -4.80
C GLU A 26 17.77 10.47 -6.14
N ASN A 27 17.83 11.24 -7.21
CA ASN A 27 18.15 10.72 -8.55
C ASN A 27 17.32 9.48 -8.98
N GLY A 28 16.01 9.46 -8.70
CA GLY A 28 15.13 8.35 -9.05
C GLY A 28 15.33 7.08 -8.20
N ARG A 29 15.93 7.22 -7.03
CA ARG A 29 16.08 6.14 -6.03
C ARG A 29 15.65 6.61 -4.66
N CYS A 30 14.99 5.74 -3.92
CA CYS A 30 14.79 5.93 -2.49
C CYS A 30 16.11 5.61 -1.78
N ALA A 31 16.71 6.62 -1.13
CA ALA A 31 17.92 6.48 -0.35
C ALA A 31 17.59 5.99 1.08
N ALA A 32 16.48 6.44 1.64
CA ALA A 32 16.07 6.08 2.99
C ALA A 32 14.56 6.23 3.20
N LEU A 33 14.04 5.49 4.16
CA LEU A 33 12.74 5.75 4.79
C LEU A 33 12.94 6.46 6.13
N ILE A 34 12.06 7.39 6.40
CA ILE A 34 12.00 8.10 7.67
C ILE A 34 10.87 7.51 8.50
N THR A 35 11.16 7.18 9.75
CA THR A 35 10.15 6.64 10.67
C THR A 35 10.13 7.43 11.96
N THR A 36 8.99 7.41 12.63
CA THR A 36 8.86 7.94 13.99
C THR A 36 8.47 6.82 14.95
N ASN A 37 9.19 6.71 16.05
CA ASN A 37 8.91 5.80 17.14
C ASN A 37 8.96 6.62 18.44
N ASN A 38 7.85 6.68 19.19
CA ASN A 38 7.73 7.46 20.43
C ASN A 38 8.28 8.89 20.32
N GLY A 39 8.00 9.57 19.20
CA GLY A 39 8.44 10.94 18.93
C GLY A 39 9.92 11.07 18.51
N GLN A 40 10.65 9.97 18.43
CA GLN A 40 12.02 9.97 17.91
C GLN A 40 12.03 9.59 16.42
N GLU A 41 12.62 10.45 15.62
CA GLU A 41 12.83 10.18 14.20
C GLU A 41 14.03 9.25 14.01
N ARG A 42 13.88 8.30 13.09
CA ARG A 42 14.94 7.39 12.65
C ARG A 42 14.96 7.29 11.14
N ARG A 43 16.16 7.12 10.61
CA ARG A 43 16.42 6.95 9.18
C ARG A 43 16.88 5.52 8.93
N TYR A 44 16.22 4.83 7.99
CA TYR A 44 16.57 3.49 7.55
C TYR A 44 17.01 3.51 6.10
N GLU A 45 18.25 3.12 5.84
CA GLU A 45 18.84 3.02 4.52
C GLU A 45 18.85 1.57 4.05
N ALA A 46 18.52 1.34 2.79
CA ALA A 46 18.54 0.02 2.17
C ALA A 46 18.81 0.09 0.67
N ARG A 47 19.19 -1.03 0.08
CA ARG A 47 19.32 -1.15 -1.37
C ARG A 47 17.97 -1.08 -2.07
N SER A 48 16.94 -1.68 -1.48
CA SER A 48 15.59 -1.73 -2.00
C SER A 48 14.57 -1.69 -0.87
N PHE A 49 13.37 -1.20 -1.17
CA PHE A 49 12.27 -1.05 -0.22
C PHE A 49 11.01 -1.72 -0.77
N ILE A 50 10.37 -2.53 0.05
CA ILE A 50 9.09 -3.15 -0.27
C ILE A 50 8.03 -2.53 0.66
N ILE A 51 7.04 -1.87 0.07
CA ILE A 51 5.99 -1.14 0.78
C ILE A 51 4.72 -2.00 0.80
N ALA A 52 4.29 -2.36 1.99
CA ALA A 52 3.13 -3.21 2.25
C ALA A 52 2.20 -2.59 3.31
N THR A 53 2.06 -1.27 3.29
CA THR A 53 1.30 -0.50 4.28
C THR A 53 -0.21 -0.72 4.20
N GLY A 54 -0.67 -1.37 3.14
CA GLY A 54 -2.09 -1.65 2.93
C GLY A 54 -2.82 -0.50 2.24
N GLY A 55 -4.15 -0.60 2.23
CA GLY A 55 -5.04 0.40 1.62
C GLY A 55 -5.61 1.36 2.68
N VAL A 56 -6.75 1.97 2.33
CA VAL A 56 -7.44 2.95 3.17
C VAL A 56 -7.73 2.43 4.58
N LEU A 57 -8.29 1.22 4.69
CA LEU A 57 -8.66 0.63 6.00
C LEU A 57 -7.44 0.20 6.83
N GLY A 58 -6.27 0.12 6.23
CA GLY A 58 -5.00 -0.21 6.90
C GLY A 58 -4.14 1.03 7.14
N GLU A 59 -4.71 2.23 6.96
CA GLU A 59 -4.01 3.51 7.13
C GLU A 59 -2.81 3.70 6.16
N GLY A 60 -2.75 2.88 5.10
CA GLY A 60 -1.71 3.01 4.07
C GLY A 60 -1.95 4.19 3.11
N PHE A 61 -3.18 4.73 3.07
CA PHE A 61 -3.54 5.89 2.28
C PHE A 61 -4.22 6.94 3.14
N ALA A 62 -3.89 8.20 2.88
CA ALA A 62 -4.57 9.36 3.44
C ALA A 62 -5.69 9.82 2.48
N ILE A 63 -6.84 10.22 3.04
CA ILE A 63 -8.00 10.68 2.28
C ILE A 63 -8.53 11.97 2.90
N GLU A 64 -8.75 12.95 2.05
CA GLU A 64 -9.48 14.19 2.30
C GLU A 64 -10.64 14.30 1.30
N PRO A 65 -11.58 15.22 1.47
CA PRO A 65 -12.73 15.35 0.58
C PRO A 65 -12.40 15.47 -0.92
N GLU A 66 -11.26 16.07 -1.24
CA GLU A 66 -10.85 16.36 -2.62
C GLU A 66 -9.55 15.66 -3.01
N ARG A 67 -8.93 14.90 -2.11
CA ARG A 67 -7.64 14.24 -2.34
C ARG A 67 -7.53 12.91 -1.64
N ALA A 68 -6.99 11.91 -2.34
CA ALA A 68 -6.42 10.71 -1.74
C ALA A 68 -4.97 10.57 -2.18
N TRP A 69 -4.09 10.15 -1.27
CA TRP A 69 -2.67 9.97 -1.61
C TRP A 69 -2.01 8.88 -0.76
N GLU A 70 -0.94 8.34 -1.29
CA GLU A 70 0.00 7.50 -0.57
C GLU A 70 0.99 8.42 0.17
N PRO A 71 1.05 8.39 1.51
CA PRO A 71 1.70 9.46 2.27
C PRO A 71 3.23 9.38 2.30
N ILE A 72 3.84 8.21 2.09
CA ILE A 72 5.30 8.03 2.21
C ILE A 72 6.01 8.74 1.04
N PHE A 73 5.50 8.57 -0.18
CA PHE A 73 6.07 9.14 -1.40
C PHE A 73 5.24 10.31 -1.95
N ASN A 74 4.15 10.67 -1.26
CA ASN A 74 3.21 11.73 -1.66
C ASN A 74 2.64 11.51 -3.08
N ILE A 75 2.22 10.29 -3.38
CA ILE A 75 1.65 9.90 -4.67
C ILE A 75 0.14 10.11 -4.64
N ASP A 76 -0.37 10.99 -5.50
CA ASP A 76 -1.81 11.18 -5.65
C ASP A 76 -2.46 9.90 -6.19
N LEU A 77 -3.59 9.51 -5.60
CA LEU A 77 -4.37 8.36 -6.03
C LEU A 77 -5.55 8.83 -6.91
N PRO A 78 -5.95 8.02 -7.89
CA PRO A 78 -7.07 8.39 -8.75
C PRO A 78 -8.37 8.43 -7.95
N LEU A 79 -8.86 9.62 -7.66
CA LEU A 79 -10.19 9.87 -7.12
C LEU A 79 -11.15 10.20 -8.26
N ASN A 80 -12.33 9.60 -8.24
CA ASN A 80 -13.46 10.08 -9.02
C ASN A 80 -14.55 10.61 -8.06
N PRO A 81 -14.47 11.89 -7.65
CA PRO A 81 -15.41 12.47 -6.68
C PRO A 81 -16.87 12.45 -7.15
N SER A 82 -17.08 12.31 -8.46
CA SER A 82 -18.43 12.25 -9.07
C SER A 82 -19.03 10.85 -9.05
N SER A 83 -18.27 9.84 -8.60
CA SER A 83 -18.79 8.48 -8.48
C SER A 83 -19.55 8.34 -7.16
N PRO A 84 -20.80 7.79 -7.19
CA PRO A 84 -21.57 7.50 -5.97
C PRO A 84 -20.82 6.62 -4.97
N GLU A 85 -19.83 5.89 -5.43
CA GLU A 85 -19.00 4.97 -4.64
C GLU A 85 -18.12 5.71 -3.60
N TRP A 86 -17.93 7.02 -3.76
CA TRP A 86 -17.19 7.89 -2.84
C TRP A 86 -18.05 8.56 -1.77
N SER A 87 -19.39 8.44 -1.84
CA SER A 87 -20.26 8.94 -0.79
C SER A 87 -20.24 7.96 0.40
N LEU A 88 -19.57 8.35 1.48
CA LEU A 88 -19.44 7.57 2.72
C LEU A 88 -20.76 7.02 3.29
N PRO A 89 -21.92 7.72 3.23
CA PRO A 89 -23.18 7.20 3.75
C PRO A 89 -23.71 6.00 2.96
N GLU A 90 -23.43 5.88 1.67
CA GLU A 90 -23.94 4.80 0.81
C GLU A 90 -22.99 3.59 0.77
N ALA A 91 -21.73 3.79 1.06
CA ALA A 91 -20.72 2.74 1.09
C ALA A 91 -20.83 1.79 2.29
N TYR A 92 -21.36 2.26 3.42
CA TYR A 92 -21.46 1.48 4.66
C TYR A 92 -22.62 0.46 4.73
N PRO A 93 -23.78 0.62 4.06
CA PRO A 93 -24.82 -0.39 4.07
C PRO A 93 -24.40 -1.73 3.46
N ALA A 94 -23.42 -1.74 2.57
CA ALA A 94 -22.91 -2.96 1.95
C ALA A 94 -22.30 -3.96 2.96
N CYS A 95 -21.91 -3.50 4.16
CA CYS A 95 -21.45 -4.39 5.24
C CYS A 95 -22.55 -5.22 5.89
N ARG A 96 -23.84 -4.92 5.64
CA ARG A 96 -25.01 -5.63 6.21
C ARG A 96 -25.72 -6.55 5.21
N GLN A 97 -25.08 -6.95 4.15
CA GLN A 97 -25.74 -7.76 3.13
C GLN A 97 -26.07 -9.18 3.59
N THR A 98 -27.20 -9.68 3.07
CA THR A 98 -27.67 -11.04 3.26
C THR A 98 -26.64 -12.05 2.75
N PRO A 99 -26.36 -13.15 3.46
CA PRO A 99 -25.50 -14.20 2.97
C PRO A 99 -25.93 -14.69 1.58
N GLY A 100 -25.01 -14.72 0.62
CA GLY A 100 -25.26 -15.23 -0.73
C GLY A 100 -25.48 -14.16 -1.82
N THR A 101 -25.62 -12.88 -1.48
CA THR A 101 -25.65 -11.81 -2.50
C THR A 101 -24.22 -11.37 -2.88
N PRO A 102 -23.94 -11.15 -4.19
CA PRO A 102 -22.68 -10.56 -4.60
C PRO A 102 -22.48 -9.19 -3.91
N ARG A 103 -21.35 -8.97 -3.31
CA ARG A 103 -21.02 -7.67 -2.74
C ARG A 103 -20.69 -6.70 -3.89
N PRO A 104 -21.29 -5.52 -3.92
CA PRO A 104 -20.83 -4.49 -4.85
C PRO A 104 -19.37 -4.16 -4.52
N SER A 105 -18.56 -3.98 -5.55
CA SER A 105 -17.19 -3.50 -5.40
C SER A 105 -17.23 -2.11 -4.75
N HIS A 106 -16.33 -1.89 -3.82
CA HIS A 106 -16.24 -0.65 -3.08
C HIS A 106 -15.13 0.21 -3.68
N GLY A 107 -15.40 1.46 -4.04
CA GLY A 107 -14.42 2.35 -4.66
C GLY A 107 -13.09 2.43 -3.89
N PHE A 108 -13.15 2.48 -2.55
CA PHE A 108 -11.94 2.42 -1.72
C PHE A 108 -11.16 1.10 -1.81
N ALA A 109 -11.83 0.01 -2.17
CA ALA A 109 -11.15 -1.27 -2.34
C ALA A 109 -10.29 -1.31 -3.61
N LEU A 110 -10.66 -0.52 -4.61
CA LEU A 110 -9.92 -0.41 -5.88
C LEU A 110 -8.81 0.64 -5.83
N LEU A 111 -8.80 1.46 -4.77
CA LEU A 111 -7.87 2.57 -4.67
C LEU A 111 -6.43 2.06 -4.44
N GLY A 112 -5.51 2.64 -5.17
CA GLY A 112 -4.07 2.42 -5.05
C GLY A 112 -3.29 3.20 -6.09
N PRO A 113 -1.99 3.42 -5.88
CA PRO A 113 -1.14 4.07 -6.87
C PRO A 113 -0.96 3.17 -8.09
N ASP A 114 -0.78 3.81 -9.24
CA ASP A 114 -0.35 3.13 -10.45
C ASP A 114 1.07 2.59 -10.28
N VAL A 115 1.30 1.39 -10.81
CA VAL A 115 2.61 0.72 -10.78
C VAL A 115 2.98 0.20 -12.16
N ASP A 116 4.27 0.05 -12.41
CA ASP A 116 4.76 -0.62 -13.61
C ASP A 116 4.69 -2.16 -13.49
N ALA A 117 5.11 -2.85 -14.55
CA ALA A 117 5.15 -4.33 -14.57
C ALA A 117 6.10 -4.96 -13.54
N LYS A 118 6.94 -4.15 -12.88
CA LYS A 118 7.81 -4.57 -11.78
C LYS A 118 7.28 -4.16 -10.40
N LEU A 119 6.05 -3.67 -10.32
CA LEU A 119 5.41 -3.17 -9.10
C LEU A 119 6.06 -1.90 -8.52
N ARG A 120 6.78 -1.14 -9.35
CA ARG A 120 7.35 0.14 -8.93
C ARG A 120 6.32 1.25 -9.11
N PRO A 121 6.15 2.16 -8.11
CA PRO A 121 5.17 3.23 -8.19
C PRO A 121 5.51 4.20 -9.31
N LEU A 122 4.50 4.62 -10.08
CA LEU A 122 4.63 5.57 -11.16
C LEU A 122 4.43 7.01 -10.66
N GLY A 123 5.26 7.91 -11.18
CA GLY A 123 5.07 9.33 -11.02
C GLY A 123 4.00 9.88 -11.99
N LYS A 124 3.72 11.17 -11.89
CA LYS A 124 2.73 11.87 -12.76
C LYS A 124 3.08 11.83 -14.25
N ASP A 125 4.34 11.61 -14.57
CA ASP A 125 4.87 11.48 -15.94
C ASP A 125 4.76 10.05 -16.50
N GLY A 126 4.20 9.10 -15.72
CA GLY A 126 4.07 7.69 -16.07
C GLY A 126 5.37 6.89 -15.98
N ASN A 127 6.45 7.49 -15.49
CA ASN A 127 7.71 6.80 -15.24
C ASN A 127 7.81 6.33 -13.79
N PRO A 128 8.59 5.26 -13.50
CA PRO A 128 8.82 4.85 -12.13
C PRO A 128 9.43 5.98 -11.28
N LEU A 129 8.77 6.31 -10.17
CA LEU A 129 9.22 7.34 -9.24
C LEU A 129 10.57 6.99 -8.61
N CYS A 130 10.72 5.70 -8.26
CA CYS A 130 11.95 5.15 -7.69
C CYS A 130 12.24 3.78 -8.30
N GLY A 131 13.48 3.58 -8.75
CA GLY A 131 13.91 2.32 -9.34
C GLY A 131 14.02 1.15 -8.36
N ASN A 132 14.06 1.42 -7.05
CA ASN A 132 14.29 0.46 -5.97
C ASN A 132 13.16 0.41 -4.92
N VAL A 133 11.97 0.86 -5.28
CA VAL A 133 10.77 0.80 -4.43
C VAL A 133 9.72 -0.07 -5.10
N PHE A 134 9.11 -0.98 -4.34
CA PHE A 134 8.11 -1.92 -4.83
C PHE A 134 6.88 -1.86 -3.93
N PHE A 135 5.71 -1.69 -4.53
CA PHE A 135 4.43 -1.72 -3.82
C PHE A 135 3.82 -3.11 -3.95
N ILE A 136 3.28 -3.65 -2.84
CA ILE A 136 2.76 -5.02 -2.81
C ILE A 136 1.45 -5.14 -2.03
N GLY A 137 0.77 -6.25 -2.24
CA GLY A 137 -0.44 -6.59 -1.49
C GLY A 137 -1.52 -5.54 -1.63
N LYS A 138 -2.13 -5.13 -0.51
CA LYS A 138 -3.25 -4.19 -0.51
C LYS A 138 -2.86 -2.73 -0.78
N THR A 139 -1.57 -2.42 -0.83
CA THR A 139 -1.09 -1.13 -1.32
C THR A 139 -1.31 -0.97 -2.83
N LEU A 140 -1.47 -2.07 -3.57
CA LEU A 140 -1.83 -2.05 -4.98
C LEU A 140 -3.31 -1.73 -5.17
N GLY A 141 -3.63 -0.91 -6.17
CA GLY A 141 -4.98 -0.66 -6.61
C GLY A 141 -5.52 -1.69 -7.62
N GLY A 142 -6.73 -1.43 -8.11
CA GLY A 142 -7.30 -2.15 -9.23
C GLY A 142 -7.94 -3.51 -8.91
N TYR A 143 -8.08 -3.92 -7.63
CA TYR A 143 -8.75 -5.14 -7.24
C TYR A 143 -9.50 -5.00 -5.91
N ASP A 144 -10.66 -5.65 -5.80
CA ASP A 144 -11.44 -5.71 -4.55
C ASP A 144 -11.14 -7.01 -3.80
N HIS A 145 -10.18 -6.96 -2.90
CA HIS A 145 -9.73 -8.10 -2.10
C HIS A 145 -10.85 -8.78 -1.28
N ALA A 146 -11.88 -8.03 -0.91
CA ALA A 146 -12.99 -8.54 -0.11
C ALA A 146 -14.04 -9.24 -0.99
N ALA A 147 -14.41 -8.64 -2.12
CA ALA A 147 -15.34 -9.23 -3.08
C ALA A 147 -14.72 -10.43 -3.80
N GLU A 148 -13.49 -10.31 -4.25
CA GLU A 148 -12.75 -11.35 -4.98
C GLU A 148 -12.19 -12.46 -4.08
N LYS A 149 -12.07 -12.23 -2.78
CA LYS A 149 -11.39 -13.11 -1.80
C LYS A 149 -9.92 -13.40 -2.16
N SER A 150 -9.29 -12.47 -2.88
CA SER A 150 -7.96 -12.62 -3.48
C SER A 150 -6.83 -12.08 -2.60
N GLY A 151 -7.13 -11.36 -1.51
CA GLY A 151 -6.18 -10.56 -0.75
C GLY A 151 -4.89 -11.28 -0.33
N ASN A 152 -5.00 -12.50 0.24
CA ASN A 152 -3.82 -13.26 0.65
C ASN A 152 -3.00 -13.76 -0.56
N GLY A 153 -3.68 -14.16 -1.64
CA GLY A 153 -3.01 -14.59 -2.88
C GLY A 153 -2.21 -13.44 -3.49
N VAL A 154 -2.83 -12.27 -3.63
CA VAL A 154 -2.16 -11.07 -4.14
C VAL A 154 -0.99 -10.67 -3.23
N ALA A 155 -1.17 -10.67 -1.91
CA ALA A 155 -0.10 -10.31 -0.98
C ALA A 155 1.12 -11.23 -1.11
N LEU A 156 0.92 -12.55 -1.15
CA LEU A 156 2.02 -13.53 -1.25
C LEU A 156 2.70 -13.49 -2.62
N SER A 157 1.93 -13.47 -3.71
CA SER A 157 2.50 -13.46 -5.06
C SER A 157 3.28 -12.19 -5.36
N THR A 158 2.73 -11.03 -4.98
CA THR A 158 3.43 -9.75 -5.19
C THR A 158 4.63 -9.59 -4.27
N ALA A 159 4.61 -10.12 -3.04
CA ALA A 159 5.76 -10.13 -2.15
C ALA A 159 6.91 -10.96 -2.73
N LEU A 160 6.61 -12.17 -3.23
CA LEU A 160 7.60 -13.01 -3.89
C LEU A 160 8.17 -12.32 -5.12
N PHE A 161 7.30 -11.77 -5.97
CA PHE A 161 7.72 -11.09 -7.19
C PHE A 161 8.60 -9.86 -6.90
N ALA A 162 8.22 -9.05 -5.92
CA ALA A 162 9.02 -7.89 -5.50
C ALA A 162 10.39 -8.32 -4.96
N ALA A 163 10.43 -9.35 -4.11
CA ALA A 163 11.69 -9.86 -3.54
C ALA A 163 12.68 -10.39 -4.61
N MET A 164 12.15 -10.93 -5.72
CA MET A 164 12.97 -11.40 -6.85
C MET A 164 13.52 -10.27 -7.73
N ASN A 165 12.94 -9.06 -7.63
CA ASN A 165 13.32 -7.89 -8.44
C ASN A 165 13.98 -6.77 -7.61
N ALA A 166 14.10 -6.95 -6.29
CA ALA A 166 14.62 -5.97 -5.33
C ALA A 166 16.16 -5.87 -5.30
#